data_0901548330e904a8818f344d9f83d5ec
#
_entry.id   0901548330e904a8818f344d9f83d5ec
#
_cell.length_a   1.000
_cell.length_b   1.000
_cell.length_c   1.000
_cell.angle_alpha   90.00
_cell.angle_beta   90.00
_cell.angle_gamma   90.00
#
_symmetry.space_group_name_H-M   'P 1'
#
loop_
_entity.id
_entity.type
_entity.pdbx_description
1 polymer ?
#
loop_
_entity_poly.entity_id
_entity_poly.type
_entity_poly.pdbx_seq_one_letter_code
_entity_poly.pdbx_strand_id
1 'polypeptide(L)'
;WQDGGSCYLTKFDSHEIVRGQQGDPWMGQVAWPDYPDTLSRRKNTQSWRHDWVNRQFITTETAMPQCKTFTSGLDFIERNHNEDLWFLQIEAFDPHEPFYTQNEYKKLYPDNYHGKNLDWPDYGKNEYGEAATRHVRYEYASLMSMCDHYLGKVLDMMDKYDLWKDTMLIVNTDHGFMLGEKEWMGKNVQPMYEELIHIPFFIYDPRNPIQGERRNQLAQTIDIVPTLAEFFQIAPPEYMDGHSLTPVIRNDTPIRDYALFGIFGGHICITDGRYVYMRSCKDPENQPLYEYTAMPCHMDRPFSQEEMSEAELCDKNAFNFMKQSGVFKVPVHHSTDSYRFYTMLFDLLTDPEQKCPIHDSNIEDHLCQAMKKMMKDNQAPKEQFERIGLTE
;
A
#
# COMPACT_ATOMS: atom_id res chain seq x y z
N TRP A 1 -6.08 -10.45 7.03
CA TRP A 1 -6.93 -11.45 7.72
C TRP A 1 -6.32 -12.84 7.80
N GLN A 2 -5.10 -12.96 7.44
CA GLN A 2 -4.24 -14.00 7.94
C GLN A 2 -3.18 -13.31 8.80
N ASP A 3 -3.53 -13.01 10.03
CA ASP A 3 -2.53 -12.69 11.03
C ASP A 3 -1.72 -13.95 11.27
N GLY A 4 -0.61 -14.07 10.55
CA GLY A 4 0.31 -15.19 10.58
C GLY A 4 0.96 -15.41 11.93
N GLY A 5 0.17 -15.55 12.97
CA GLY A 5 0.64 -15.81 14.33
C GLY A 5 0.30 -14.71 15.32
N SER A 6 -0.76 -13.95 15.06
CA SER A 6 -1.25 -12.94 16.01
C SER A 6 -0.27 -11.80 16.27
N CYS A 7 0.57 -11.47 15.27
CA CYS A 7 1.60 -10.45 15.45
C CYS A 7 1.08 -9.03 15.25
N TYR A 8 -0.02 -8.86 14.51
CA TYR A 8 -0.57 -7.55 14.15
C TYR A 8 -1.74 -7.15 15.07
N LEU A 9 -2.83 -7.92 15.04
CA LEU A 9 -4.06 -7.57 15.75
C LEU A 9 -3.91 -7.56 17.27
N THR A 10 -3.05 -8.41 17.81
CA THR A 10 -2.76 -8.47 19.25
C THR A 10 -1.94 -7.28 19.79
N LYS A 11 -1.56 -6.34 18.93
CA LYS A 11 -0.99 -5.06 19.36
C LYS A 11 -2.04 -4.05 19.81
N PHE A 12 -3.31 -4.29 19.52
CA PHE A 12 -4.44 -3.45 19.90
C PHE A 12 -5.16 -4.07 21.11
N ASP A 13 -5.66 -3.23 22.01
CA ASP A 13 -6.44 -3.67 23.16
C ASP A 13 -7.75 -4.36 22.74
N SER A 14 -8.34 -3.94 21.63
CA SER A 14 -9.49 -4.57 21.01
C SER A 14 -9.46 -4.41 19.49
N HIS A 15 -10.06 -5.33 18.78
CA HIS A 15 -10.19 -5.28 17.33
C HIS A 15 -11.42 -6.02 16.85
N GLU A 16 -11.91 -5.63 15.68
CA GLU A 16 -12.99 -6.33 14.97
C GLU A 16 -12.52 -6.59 13.52
N ILE A 17 -12.78 -7.80 13.03
CA ILE A 17 -12.48 -8.22 11.65
C ILE A 17 -13.78 -8.41 10.90
N VAL A 18 -14.03 -7.55 9.90
CA VAL A 18 -15.14 -7.70 8.97
C VAL A 18 -14.73 -8.58 7.81
N ARG A 19 -15.54 -9.61 7.55
CA ARG A 19 -15.29 -10.63 6.52
C ARG A 19 -16.12 -10.39 5.26
N GLY A 20 -15.72 -11.02 4.16
CA GLY A 20 -16.49 -11.08 2.91
C GLY A 20 -15.92 -10.28 1.75
N GLN A 21 -14.81 -9.62 1.95
CA GLN A 21 -14.14 -8.82 0.93
C GLN A 21 -13.39 -9.72 -0.05
N GLN A 22 -13.40 -9.38 -1.33
CA GLN A 22 -12.64 -10.08 -2.37
C GLN A 22 -12.83 -11.60 -2.35
N GLY A 23 -11.76 -12.35 -2.56
CA GLY A 23 -11.72 -13.81 -2.48
C GLY A 23 -11.61 -14.36 -1.06
N ASP A 24 -12.03 -13.60 -0.02
CA ASP A 24 -12.05 -14.08 1.37
C ASP A 24 -12.87 -15.38 1.48
N PRO A 25 -12.33 -16.47 2.03
CA PRO A 25 -13.07 -17.72 2.26
C PRO A 25 -14.08 -17.57 3.41
N TRP A 26 -15.03 -16.63 3.27
CA TRP A 26 -16.01 -16.28 4.27
C TRP A 26 -17.24 -17.21 4.24
N MET A 27 -17.95 -17.23 3.09
CA MET A 27 -19.16 -18.03 2.97
C MET A 27 -18.89 -19.33 2.22
N GLY A 28 -19.34 -20.44 2.79
CA GLY A 28 -19.19 -21.77 2.19
C GLY A 28 -20.31 -22.07 1.19
N GLN A 29 -19.95 -22.44 -0.05
CA GLN A 29 -20.86 -22.94 -1.06
C GLN A 29 -20.20 -24.07 -1.86
N VAL A 30 -20.87 -25.22 -1.97
CA VAL A 30 -20.31 -26.37 -2.70
C VAL A 30 -20.40 -26.19 -4.20
N ALA A 31 -21.57 -25.75 -4.70
CA ALA A 31 -21.75 -25.47 -6.11
C ALA A 31 -21.00 -24.20 -6.54
N TRP A 32 -20.53 -24.16 -7.79
CA TRP A 32 -20.03 -22.92 -8.36
C TRP A 32 -21.15 -21.88 -8.44
N PRO A 33 -20.86 -20.63 -8.06
CA PRO A 33 -21.83 -19.55 -8.20
C PRO A 33 -22.01 -19.19 -9.68
N ASP A 34 -23.18 -18.63 -9.99
CA ASP A 34 -23.38 -17.96 -11.28
C ASP A 34 -22.63 -16.64 -11.28
N TYR A 35 -21.95 -16.34 -12.38
CA TYR A 35 -21.27 -15.07 -12.61
C TYR A 35 -21.31 -14.66 -14.09
N PRO A 36 -21.28 -13.36 -14.41
CA PRO A 36 -21.32 -12.90 -15.80
C PRO A 36 -20.05 -13.30 -16.55
N ASP A 37 -20.13 -13.30 -17.88
CA ASP A 37 -18.93 -13.44 -18.71
C ASP A 37 -17.95 -12.29 -18.43
N THR A 38 -16.67 -12.59 -18.35
CA THR A 38 -15.63 -11.67 -17.91
C THR A 38 -14.43 -11.63 -18.86
N LEU A 39 -13.73 -10.50 -18.89
CA LEU A 39 -12.43 -10.37 -19.54
C LEU A 39 -11.27 -10.80 -18.64
N SER A 40 -11.46 -10.88 -17.31
CA SER A 40 -10.40 -11.28 -16.39
C SER A 40 -9.99 -12.74 -16.59
N ARG A 41 -8.69 -12.98 -16.60
CA ARG A 41 -8.07 -14.32 -16.64
C ARG A 41 -8.17 -15.05 -15.28
N ARG A 42 -8.54 -14.33 -14.20
CA ARG A 42 -8.76 -14.90 -12.85
C ARG A 42 -9.97 -15.84 -12.79
N LYS A 43 -10.82 -15.82 -13.81
CA LYS A 43 -11.95 -16.73 -13.99
C LYS A 43 -11.58 -18.17 -13.63
N ASN A 44 -12.42 -18.81 -12.81
CA ASN A 44 -12.24 -20.17 -12.31
C ASN A 44 -11.11 -20.38 -11.26
N THR A 45 -10.45 -19.32 -10.78
CA THR A 45 -9.58 -19.44 -9.60
C THR A 45 -10.41 -19.57 -8.33
N GLN A 46 -9.79 -20.06 -7.25
CA GLN A 46 -10.44 -20.18 -5.96
C GLN A 46 -10.87 -18.82 -5.40
N SER A 47 -10.00 -17.80 -5.54
CA SER A 47 -10.32 -16.42 -5.13
C SER A 47 -11.51 -15.85 -5.89
N TRP A 48 -11.57 -16.09 -7.22
CA TRP A 48 -12.71 -15.68 -8.05
C TRP A 48 -14.01 -16.33 -7.57
N ARG A 49 -13.96 -17.63 -7.30
CA ARG A 49 -15.13 -18.36 -6.79
C ARG A 49 -15.63 -17.81 -5.46
N HIS A 50 -14.73 -17.56 -4.50
CA HIS A 50 -15.09 -17.01 -3.20
C HIS A 50 -15.69 -15.61 -3.33
N ASP A 51 -15.14 -14.75 -4.17
CA ASP A 51 -15.68 -13.41 -4.42
C ASP A 51 -17.15 -13.48 -4.90
N TRP A 52 -17.44 -14.29 -5.91
CA TRP A 52 -18.81 -14.44 -6.43
C TRP A 52 -19.77 -15.13 -5.46
N VAL A 53 -19.29 -16.01 -4.59
CA VAL A 53 -20.08 -16.54 -3.48
C VAL A 53 -20.40 -15.41 -2.49
N ASN A 54 -19.40 -14.65 -2.07
CA ASN A 54 -19.57 -13.58 -1.09
C ASN A 54 -20.56 -12.50 -1.57
N ARG A 55 -20.51 -12.12 -2.85
CA ARG A 55 -21.43 -11.13 -3.44
C ARG A 55 -22.91 -11.48 -3.29
N GLN A 56 -23.26 -12.76 -3.13
CA GLN A 56 -24.64 -13.15 -2.88
C GLN A 56 -25.13 -12.72 -1.49
N PHE A 57 -24.23 -12.41 -0.57
CA PHE A 57 -24.49 -11.98 0.81
C PHE A 57 -24.24 -10.50 1.07
N ILE A 58 -23.67 -9.78 0.07
CA ILE A 58 -23.37 -8.34 0.15
C ILE A 58 -24.18 -7.54 -0.90
N THR A 59 -25.46 -7.83 -0.99
CA THR A 59 -26.36 -7.26 -2.00
C THR A 59 -26.89 -5.86 -1.68
N THR A 60 -26.68 -5.38 -0.46
CA THR A 60 -27.08 -4.05 0.00
C THR A 60 -25.86 -3.30 0.54
N GLU A 61 -25.92 -1.98 0.56
CA GLU A 61 -24.84 -1.16 1.12
C GLU A 61 -24.53 -1.53 2.57
N THR A 62 -25.54 -1.73 3.39
CA THR A 62 -25.37 -2.13 4.81
C THR A 62 -24.75 -3.51 5.00
N ALA A 63 -24.78 -4.35 3.97
CA ALA A 63 -24.11 -5.64 3.98
C ALA A 63 -22.65 -5.57 3.52
N MET A 64 -22.26 -4.47 2.85
CA MET A 64 -20.88 -4.27 2.37
C MET A 64 -19.89 -4.29 3.54
N PRO A 65 -18.74 -4.96 3.39
CA PRO A 65 -17.67 -4.94 4.39
C PRO A 65 -17.25 -3.53 4.80
N GLN A 66 -17.08 -2.63 3.86
CA GLN A 66 -16.74 -1.23 4.14
C GLN A 66 -17.77 -0.56 5.06
N CYS A 67 -19.06 -0.69 4.77
CA CYS A 67 -20.12 -0.16 5.62
C CYS A 67 -20.00 -0.66 7.06
N LYS A 68 -19.79 -1.95 7.24
CA LYS A 68 -19.67 -2.57 8.57
C LYS A 68 -18.40 -2.09 9.29
N THR A 69 -17.27 -2.02 8.60
CA THR A 69 -16.00 -1.53 9.15
C THR A 69 -16.14 -0.10 9.67
N PHE A 70 -16.68 0.80 8.86
CA PHE A 70 -16.92 2.17 9.29
C PHE A 70 -17.97 2.26 10.40
N THR A 71 -19.05 1.44 10.35
CA THR A 71 -20.05 1.43 11.41
C THR A 71 -19.42 1.07 12.76
N SER A 72 -18.56 0.06 12.82
CA SER A 72 -17.83 -0.31 14.05
C SER A 72 -16.93 0.81 14.54
N GLY A 73 -16.21 1.49 13.62
CA GLY A 73 -15.38 2.64 13.97
C GLY A 73 -16.19 3.84 14.49
N LEU A 74 -17.32 4.16 13.83
CA LEU A 74 -18.22 5.23 14.28
C LEU A 74 -18.86 4.91 15.63
N ASP A 75 -19.23 3.66 15.88
CA ASP A 75 -19.74 3.21 17.18
C ASP A 75 -18.68 3.33 18.29
N PHE A 76 -17.40 3.13 17.95
CA PHE A 76 -16.30 3.41 18.89
C PHE A 76 -16.23 4.89 19.23
N ILE A 77 -16.24 5.78 18.24
CA ILE A 77 -16.22 7.24 18.44
C ILE A 77 -17.43 7.68 19.28
N GLU A 78 -18.64 7.21 18.94
CA GLU A 78 -19.87 7.53 19.67
C GLU A 78 -19.77 7.20 21.17
N ARG A 79 -19.14 6.07 21.52
CA ARG A 79 -19.00 5.65 22.93
C ARG A 79 -17.86 6.32 23.66
N ASN A 80 -16.82 6.79 22.96
CA ASN A 80 -15.57 7.21 23.58
C ASN A 80 -15.21 8.69 23.35
N HIS A 81 -16.05 9.47 22.66
CA HIS A 81 -15.77 10.87 22.33
C HIS A 81 -15.52 11.79 23.54
N ASN A 82 -15.95 11.40 24.75
CA ASN A 82 -15.70 12.12 26.00
C ASN A 82 -14.49 11.59 26.78
N GLU A 83 -13.84 10.54 26.28
CA GLU A 83 -12.68 9.91 26.90
C GLU A 83 -11.39 10.43 26.24
N ASP A 84 -10.26 10.30 26.92
CA ASP A 84 -8.95 10.73 26.45
C ASP A 84 -8.04 9.52 26.18
N LEU A 85 -6.91 9.78 25.51
CA LEU A 85 -5.84 8.80 25.24
C LEU A 85 -6.27 7.53 24.49
N TRP A 86 -7.19 7.66 23.54
CA TRP A 86 -7.56 6.55 22.67
C TRP A 86 -6.92 6.69 21.27
N PHE A 87 -6.69 5.55 20.65
CA PHE A 87 -6.27 5.42 19.27
C PHE A 87 -7.25 4.51 18.54
N LEU A 88 -7.80 4.97 17.42
CA LEU A 88 -8.69 4.20 16.56
C LEU A 88 -8.09 4.09 15.16
N GLN A 89 -7.94 2.88 14.65
CA GLN A 89 -7.64 2.60 13.26
C GLN A 89 -8.89 2.01 12.59
N ILE A 90 -9.41 2.70 11.58
CA ILE A 90 -10.44 2.18 10.68
C ILE A 90 -9.75 1.79 9.39
N GLU A 91 -9.53 0.49 9.19
CA GLU A 91 -8.86 -0.05 8.03
C GLU A 91 -9.90 -0.67 7.09
N ALA A 92 -10.23 0.06 6.02
CA ALA A 92 -11.13 -0.40 4.99
C ALA A 92 -10.34 -1.03 3.85
N PHE A 93 -10.85 -2.15 3.33
CA PHE A 93 -10.24 -2.82 2.20
C PHE A 93 -10.41 -2.00 0.90
N ASP A 94 -11.58 -1.38 0.72
CA ASP A 94 -11.86 -0.55 -0.44
C ASP A 94 -10.98 0.74 -0.44
N PRO A 95 -10.53 1.20 -1.60
CA PRO A 95 -10.96 0.84 -2.96
C PRO A 95 -10.14 -0.26 -3.66
N HIS A 96 -9.68 -1.27 -2.95
CA HIS A 96 -8.99 -2.43 -3.55
C HIS A 96 -9.91 -3.17 -4.54
N GLU A 97 -9.35 -3.77 -5.57
CA GLU A 97 -10.11 -4.62 -6.49
C GLU A 97 -10.56 -5.95 -5.81
N PRO A 98 -11.67 -6.54 -6.21
CA PRO A 98 -12.57 -6.15 -7.32
C PRO A 98 -13.32 -4.84 -7.01
N PHE A 99 -13.48 -3.99 -8.02
CA PHE A 99 -14.14 -2.68 -7.88
C PHE A 99 -15.67 -2.84 -7.84
N TYR A 100 -16.14 -3.58 -6.88
CA TYR A 100 -17.55 -3.90 -6.68
C TYR A 100 -18.22 -2.91 -5.73
N THR A 101 -19.24 -2.21 -6.19
CA THR A 101 -20.05 -1.30 -5.36
C THR A 101 -21.50 -1.28 -5.78
N GLN A 102 -22.37 -0.58 -5.03
CA GLN A 102 -23.78 -0.47 -5.26
C GLN A 102 -24.09 0.45 -6.45
N ASN A 103 -25.27 0.23 -7.09
CA ASN A 103 -25.68 0.97 -8.28
C ASN A 103 -25.81 2.48 -8.06
N GLU A 104 -26.07 2.92 -6.83
CA GLU A 104 -26.18 4.33 -6.48
C GLU A 104 -24.90 5.08 -6.79
N TYR A 105 -23.76 4.49 -6.49
CA TYR A 105 -22.43 5.08 -6.78
C TYR A 105 -22.07 4.95 -8.26
N LYS A 106 -22.44 3.85 -8.93
CA LYS A 106 -22.22 3.68 -10.37
C LYS A 106 -22.97 4.71 -11.22
N LYS A 107 -24.13 5.18 -10.77
CA LYS A 107 -24.90 6.25 -11.45
C LYS A 107 -24.16 7.59 -11.50
N LEU A 108 -23.17 7.82 -10.63
CA LEU A 108 -22.33 9.03 -10.66
C LEU A 108 -21.40 9.05 -11.88
N TYR A 109 -21.10 7.88 -12.44
CA TYR A 109 -20.19 7.70 -13.57
C TYR A 109 -20.91 6.95 -14.70
N PRO A 110 -21.82 7.63 -15.45
CA PRO A 110 -22.57 6.99 -16.51
C PRO A 110 -21.65 6.46 -17.61
N ASP A 111 -21.80 5.18 -17.91
CA ASP A 111 -20.99 4.48 -18.90
C ASP A 111 -21.87 3.77 -19.92
N ASN A 112 -21.44 3.78 -21.18
CA ASN A 112 -22.07 3.08 -22.30
C ASN A 112 -21.34 1.77 -22.63
N TYR A 113 -20.62 1.21 -21.70
CA TYR A 113 -19.94 -0.06 -21.88
C TYR A 113 -20.93 -1.23 -21.82
N HIS A 114 -20.97 -2.04 -22.88
CA HIS A 114 -21.83 -3.22 -23.01
C HIS A 114 -21.01 -4.51 -23.21
N GLY A 115 -19.74 -4.46 -22.83
CA GLY A 115 -18.83 -5.61 -22.92
C GLY A 115 -18.98 -6.58 -21.75
N LYS A 116 -18.02 -7.50 -21.68
CA LYS A 116 -17.92 -8.45 -20.59
C LYS A 116 -17.53 -7.75 -19.28
N ASN A 117 -17.92 -8.33 -18.13
CA ASN A 117 -17.55 -7.82 -16.82
C ASN A 117 -16.03 -7.64 -16.68
N LEU A 118 -15.61 -6.54 -16.06
CA LEU A 118 -14.21 -6.25 -15.79
C LEU A 118 -14.05 -5.34 -14.55
N ASP A 119 -14.60 -5.75 -13.43
CA ASP A 119 -14.41 -5.08 -12.14
C ASP A 119 -13.17 -5.60 -11.38
N TRP A 120 -12.59 -6.70 -11.84
CA TRP A 120 -11.36 -7.26 -11.32
C TRP A 120 -10.33 -7.47 -12.44
N PRO A 121 -9.60 -6.42 -12.81
CA PRO A 121 -8.64 -6.50 -13.90
C PRO A 121 -7.43 -7.38 -13.55
N ASP A 122 -6.82 -7.98 -14.56
CA ASP A 122 -5.55 -8.69 -14.42
C ASP A 122 -4.39 -7.70 -14.34
N TYR A 123 -3.34 -8.07 -13.61
CA TYR A 123 -2.13 -7.25 -13.54
C TYR A 123 -1.22 -7.53 -14.75
N GLY A 124 -0.76 -6.47 -15.38
CA GLY A 124 0.11 -6.57 -16.54
C GLY A 124 -0.08 -5.46 -17.56
N LYS A 125 0.38 -5.69 -18.78
CA LYS A 125 0.08 -4.79 -19.89
C LYS A 125 -1.44 -4.72 -20.11
N ASN A 126 -1.92 -3.51 -20.33
CA ASN A 126 -3.33 -3.24 -20.57
C ASN A 126 -3.72 -3.67 -21.99
N GLU A 127 -4.30 -4.85 -22.13
CA GLU A 127 -4.76 -5.44 -23.39
C GLU A 127 -6.29 -5.31 -23.59
N TYR A 128 -7.01 -4.61 -22.69
CA TYR A 128 -8.48 -4.56 -22.72
C TYR A 128 -9.07 -3.64 -23.78
N GLY A 129 -8.30 -2.70 -24.30
CA GLY A 129 -8.76 -1.65 -25.20
C GLY A 129 -9.43 -0.48 -24.46
N GLU A 130 -9.61 0.64 -25.17
CA GLU A 130 -10.01 1.92 -24.58
C GLU A 130 -11.35 1.87 -23.84
N ALA A 131 -12.37 1.26 -24.45
CA ALA A 131 -13.73 1.23 -23.87
C ALA A 131 -13.77 0.44 -22.55
N ALA A 132 -13.11 -0.72 -22.49
CA ALA A 132 -13.04 -1.55 -21.29
C ALA A 132 -12.15 -0.90 -20.22
N THR A 133 -11.04 -0.28 -20.61
CA THR A 133 -10.17 0.47 -19.69
C THR A 133 -10.92 1.63 -19.04
N ARG A 134 -11.70 2.40 -19.82
CA ARG A 134 -12.54 3.46 -19.27
C ARG A 134 -13.60 2.92 -18.32
N HIS A 135 -14.20 1.79 -18.64
CA HIS A 135 -15.17 1.12 -17.76
C HIS A 135 -14.54 0.76 -16.40
N VAL A 136 -13.35 0.15 -16.39
CA VAL A 136 -12.61 -0.15 -15.15
C VAL A 136 -12.38 1.12 -14.31
N ARG A 137 -12.00 2.23 -14.95
CA ARG A 137 -11.83 3.52 -14.25
C ARG A 137 -13.14 4.01 -13.61
N TYR A 138 -14.28 3.78 -14.25
CA TYR A 138 -15.59 4.17 -13.70
C TYR A 138 -16.04 3.25 -12.56
N GLU A 139 -15.75 1.95 -12.64
CA GLU A 139 -15.98 1.03 -11.52
C GLU A 139 -15.11 1.42 -10.30
N TYR A 140 -13.82 1.71 -10.52
CA TYR A 140 -12.93 2.23 -9.48
C TYR A 140 -13.43 3.57 -8.89
N ALA A 141 -13.81 4.53 -9.73
CA ALA A 141 -14.30 5.83 -9.29
C ALA A 141 -15.60 5.70 -8.49
N SER A 142 -16.47 4.77 -8.86
CA SER A 142 -17.71 4.46 -8.14
C SER A 142 -17.41 3.93 -6.73
N LEU A 143 -16.45 3.02 -6.62
CA LEU A 143 -16.01 2.48 -5.34
C LEU A 143 -15.32 3.55 -4.48
N MET A 144 -14.50 4.41 -5.09
CA MET A 144 -13.87 5.56 -4.43
C MET A 144 -14.91 6.54 -3.88
N SER A 145 -16.01 6.77 -4.60
CA SER A 145 -17.11 7.61 -4.10
C SER A 145 -17.81 7.02 -2.88
N MET A 146 -17.86 5.69 -2.77
CA MET A 146 -18.32 5.04 -1.55
C MET A 146 -17.32 5.25 -0.40
N CYS A 147 -16.01 5.17 -0.67
CA CYS A 147 -14.98 5.47 0.34
C CYS A 147 -15.12 6.91 0.86
N ASP A 148 -15.29 7.88 -0.04
CA ASP A 148 -15.49 9.29 0.31
C ASP A 148 -16.74 9.50 1.16
N HIS A 149 -17.85 8.84 0.81
CA HIS A 149 -19.08 8.89 1.61
C HIS A 149 -18.87 8.43 3.06
N TYR A 150 -18.13 7.32 3.26
CA TYR A 150 -17.87 6.81 4.62
C TYR A 150 -16.85 7.65 5.38
N LEU A 151 -15.86 8.23 4.71
CA LEU A 151 -14.99 9.23 5.32
C LEU A 151 -15.80 10.45 5.76
N GLY A 152 -16.77 10.90 4.95
CA GLY A 152 -17.69 11.97 5.31
C GLY A 152 -18.39 11.72 6.65
N LYS A 153 -18.83 10.49 6.94
CA LYS A 153 -19.43 10.14 8.23
C LYS A 153 -18.46 10.28 9.41
N VAL A 154 -17.17 10.00 9.21
CA VAL A 154 -16.15 10.26 10.24
C VAL A 154 -16.01 11.77 10.49
N LEU A 155 -15.97 12.56 9.42
CA LEU A 155 -15.91 14.02 9.53
C LEU A 155 -17.14 14.60 10.25
N ASP A 156 -18.34 14.07 9.96
CA ASP A 156 -19.57 14.43 10.68
C ASP A 156 -19.48 14.12 12.18
N MET A 157 -18.80 13.04 12.58
CA MET A 157 -18.57 12.74 14.00
C MET A 157 -17.55 13.69 14.62
N MET A 158 -16.50 14.07 13.89
CA MET A 158 -15.53 15.07 14.32
C MET A 158 -16.23 16.40 14.60
N ASP A 159 -17.14 16.82 13.72
CA ASP A 159 -17.95 18.03 13.89
C ASP A 159 -18.95 17.91 15.04
N LYS A 160 -19.71 16.81 15.09
CA LYS A 160 -20.77 16.56 16.08
C LYS A 160 -20.26 16.63 17.51
N TYR A 161 -19.07 16.10 17.77
CA TYR A 161 -18.48 15.99 19.09
C TYR A 161 -17.37 16.99 19.37
N ASP A 162 -17.15 17.95 18.46
CA ASP A 162 -16.08 18.97 18.60
C ASP A 162 -14.69 18.33 18.80
N LEU A 163 -14.42 17.24 18.09
CA LEU A 163 -13.17 16.48 18.24
C LEU A 163 -11.96 17.19 17.62
N TRP A 164 -12.19 18.14 16.74
CA TRP A 164 -11.11 18.95 16.13
C TRP A 164 -10.24 19.68 17.15
N LYS A 165 -10.71 19.89 18.38
CA LYS A 165 -9.98 20.59 19.45
C LYS A 165 -8.81 19.78 20.02
N ASP A 166 -8.89 18.43 19.99
CA ASP A 166 -7.95 17.56 20.70
C ASP A 166 -7.66 16.22 19.99
N THR A 167 -8.32 15.93 18.90
CA THR A 167 -8.16 14.67 18.15
C THR A 167 -7.42 14.89 16.85
N MET A 168 -6.33 14.13 16.63
CA MET A 168 -5.62 14.06 15.35
C MET A 168 -6.38 13.16 14.40
N LEU A 169 -6.55 13.58 13.14
CA LEU A 169 -7.10 12.76 12.08
C LEU A 169 -6.05 12.54 10.99
N ILE A 170 -5.80 11.28 10.63
CA ILE A 170 -4.94 10.89 9.52
C ILE A 170 -5.78 10.05 8.55
N VAL A 171 -5.70 10.39 7.26
CA VAL A 171 -6.32 9.63 6.17
C VAL A 171 -5.25 9.32 5.14
N ASN A 172 -5.03 8.04 4.86
CA ASN A 172 -4.03 7.59 3.89
C ASN A 172 -4.41 6.24 3.27
N THR A 173 -3.60 5.78 2.34
CA THR A 173 -3.63 4.41 1.78
C THR A 173 -2.23 3.83 1.78
N ASP A 174 -2.09 2.55 1.45
CA ASP A 174 -0.82 1.82 1.38
C ASP A 174 -0.08 2.02 0.04
N HIS A 175 -0.81 2.01 -1.08
CA HIS A 175 -0.31 2.21 -2.44
C HIS A 175 -1.43 2.62 -3.39
N GLY A 176 -1.06 3.09 -4.57
CA GLY A 176 -1.99 3.35 -5.66
C GLY A 176 -2.25 2.13 -6.56
N PHE A 177 -2.88 2.38 -7.70
CA PHE A 177 -3.22 1.37 -8.70
C PHE A 177 -3.18 1.98 -10.10
N MET A 178 -2.55 1.32 -11.06
CA MET A 178 -2.56 1.76 -12.46
C MET A 178 -3.82 1.27 -13.16
N LEU A 179 -4.52 2.19 -13.78
CA LEU A 179 -5.79 1.99 -14.47
C LEU A 179 -5.67 2.26 -15.98
N GLY A 180 -4.57 1.81 -16.56
CA GLY A 180 -4.25 1.96 -17.99
C GLY A 180 -3.21 3.06 -18.28
N GLU A 181 -2.69 3.75 -17.26
CA GLU A 181 -1.57 4.68 -17.43
C GLU A 181 -0.35 3.90 -17.93
N LYS A 182 0.42 4.52 -18.85
CA LYS A 182 1.61 3.89 -19.46
C LYS A 182 1.34 2.47 -20.02
N GLU A 183 0.08 2.21 -20.40
CA GLU A 183 -0.38 0.89 -20.86
C GLU A 183 -0.27 -0.24 -19.80
N TRP A 184 -0.35 0.10 -18.51
CA TRP A 184 -0.33 -0.86 -17.43
C TRP A 184 -1.66 -0.91 -16.66
N MET A 185 -1.95 -2.10 -16.14
CA MET A 185 -3.06 -2.35 -15.23
C MET A 185 -2.51 -3.08 -14.00
N GLY A 186 -2.91 -2.64 -12.79
CA GLY A 186 -2.45 -3.28 -11.56
C GLY A 186 -1.37 -2.53 -10.80
N LYS A 187 -0.64 -3.21 -9.92
CA LYS A 187 0.18 -2.55 -8.88
C LYS A 187 1.55 -3.14 -8.57
N ASN A 188 1.89 -4.37 -8.99
CA ASN A 188 3.13 -5.03 -8.55
C ASN A 188 3.91 -5.74 -9.66
N VAL A 189 3.62 -5.45 -10.92
CA VAL A 189 4.27 -6.08 -12.08
C VAL A 189 5.06 -5.11 -12.96
N GLN A 190 4.89 -3.83 -12.75
CA GLN A 190 5.54 -2.72 -13.45
C GLN A 190 6.46 -1.94 -12.49
N PRO A 191 7.28 -0.99 -13.00
CA PRO A 191 8.03 -0.06 -12.16
C PRO A 191 7.12 0.73 -11.20
N MET A 192 7.67 1.18 -10.09
CA MET A 192 6.96 1.93 -9.06
C MET A 192 6.79 3.40 -9.47
N TYR A 193 5.91 3.64 -10.44
CA TYR A 193 5.56 4.97 -10.93
C TYR A 193 4.78 5.81 -9.90
N GLU A 194 4.69 7.13 -10.12
CA GLU A 194 3.96 8.07 -9.26
C GLU A 194 2.52 7.62 -8.94
N GLU A 195 1.83 7.01 -9.91
CA GLU A 195 0.47 6.49 -9.70
C GLU A 195 0.39 5.40 -8.62
N LEU A 196 1.50 4.77 -8.28
CA LEU A 196 1.58 3.72 -7.26
C LEU A 196 2.10 4.22 -5.93
N ILE A 197 3.02 5.18 -5.94
CA ILE A 197 3.79 5.56 -4.75
C ILE A 197 3.44 6.92 -4.18
N HIS A 198 2.89 7.83 -5.01
CA HIS A 198 2.44 9.15 -4.56
C HIS A 198 1.01 9.05 -4.03
N ILE A 199 0.90 8.42 -2.87
CA ILE A 199 -0.37 8.09 -2.24
C ILE A 199 -1.04 9.32 -1.61
N PRO A 200 -2.38 9.37 -1.56
CA PRO A 200 -3.11 10.34 -0.77
C PRO A 200 -2.70 10.28 0.70
N PHE A 201 -2.37 11.44 1.27
CA PHE A 201 -2.05 11.57 2.67
C PHE A 201 -2.60 12.90 3.20
N PHE A 202 -3.55 12.82 4.13
CA PHE A 202 -4.15 13.97 4.77
C PHE A 202 -3.97 13.85 6.27
N ILE A 203 -3.56 14.94 6.90
CA ILE A 203 -3.37 14.98 8.34
C ILE A 203 -3.91 16.29 8.92
N TYR A 204 -4.68 16.18 9.98
CA TYR A 204 -5.05 17.29 10.85
C TYR A 204 -4.45 17.04 12.24
N ASP A 205 -3.70 18.02 12.73
CA ASP A 205 -3.09 17.99 14.05
C ASP A 205 -3.66 19.15 14.88
N PRO A 206 -4.45 18.89 15.94
CA PRO A 206 -5.05 19.95 16.77
C PRO A 206 -4.02 20.84 17.46
N ARG A 207 -2.79 20.37 17.65
CA ARG A 207 -1.68 21.17 18.18
C ARG A 207 -1.18 22.23 17.19
N ASN A 208 -1.48 22.03 15.90
CA ASN A 208 -1.17 22.92 14.77
C ASN A 208 -2.37 22.94 13.82
N PRO A 209 -3.48 23.64 14.15
CA PRO A 209 -4.76 23.55 13.46
C PRO A 209 -4.77 24.29 12.13
N ILE A 210 -3.94 23.83 11.18
CA ILE A 210 -3.81 24.37 9.84
C ILE A 210 -4.79 23.62 8.95
N GLN A 211 -5.51 24.34 8.10
CA GLN A 211 -6.54 23.77 7.21
C GLN A 211 -6.33 24.24 5.77
N GLY A 212 -6.64 23.35 4.81
CA GLY A 212 -6.66 23.68 3.39
C GLY A 212 -5.29 23.96 2.79
N GLU A 213 -4.22 23.62 3.45
CA GLU A 213 -2.86 23.81 2.95
C GLU A 213 -2.24 22.53 2.43
N ARG A 214 -1.38 22.66 1.42
CA ARG A 214 -0.54 21.57 0.92
C ARG A 214 0.87 21.72 1.45
N ARG A 215 1.52 20.58 1.71
CA ARG A 215 2.93 20.47 2.06
C ARG A 215 3.67 19.78 0.93
N ASN A 216 4.90 20.22 0.67
CA ASN A 216 5.69 19.74 -0.47
C ASN A 216 6.89 18.89 -0.04
N GLN A 217 7.11 18.74 1.26
CA GLN A 217 8.24 17.99 1.76
C GLN A 217 8.01 16.49 1.66
N LEU A 218 9.09 15.73 1.47
CA LEU A 218 9.04 14.28 1.42
C LEU A 218 8.55 13.70 2.74
N ALA A 219 7.49 12.90 2.66
CA ALA A 219 6.93 12.11 3.74
C ALA A 219 6.79 10.64 3.30
N GLN A 220 6.85 9.74 4.26
CA GLN A 220 6.67 8.31 4.02
C GLN A 220 5.71 7.73 5.07
N THR A 221 5.09 6.60 4.80
CA THR A 221 4.16 5.94 5.74
C THR A 221 4.84 5.56 7.06
N ILE A 222 6.16 5.32 7.06
CA ILE A 222 6.94 5.09 8.28
C ILE A 222 6.96 6.27 9.25
N ASP A 223 6.60 7.47 8.79
CA ASP A 223 6.55 8.70 9.59
C ASP A 223 5.29 8.82 10.43
N ILE A 224 4.28 8.01 10.15
CA ILE A 224 3.01 8.01 10.89
C ILE A 224 3.25 7.64 12.35
N VAL A 225 3.97 6.56 12.60
CA VAL A 225 4.17 6.04 13.96
C VAL A 225 4.95 7.03 14.85
N PRO A 226 6.11 7.61 14.44
CA PRO A 226 6.77 8.63 15.26
C PRO A 226 5.95 9.92 15.43
N THR A 227 5.09 10.28 14.47
CA THR A 227 4.16 11.39 14.58
C THR A 227 3.11 11.13 15.66
N LEU A 228 2.55 9.94 15.69
CA LEU A 228 1.61 9.49 16.72
C LEU A 228 2.29 9.39 18.09
N ALA A 229 3.51 8.83 18.16
CA ALA A 229 4.27 8.76 19.40
C ALA A 229 4.51 10.17 20.01
N GLU A 230 4.88 11.14 19.17
CA GLU A 230 5.02 12.53 19.59
C GLU A 230 3.68 13.14 20.04
N PHE A 231 2.58 12.86 19.31
CA PHE A 231 1.24 13.33 19.67
C PHE A 231 0.82 12.82 21.06
N PHE A 232 1.01 11.55 21.34
CA PHE A 232 0.71 10.93 22.64
C PHE A 232 1.80 11.12 23.70
N GLN A 233 2.87 11.87 23.40
CA GLN A 233 4.01 12.11 24.30
C GLN A 233 4.70 10.80 24.74
N ILE A 234 4.74 9.80 23.85
CA ILE A 234 5.42 8.52 24.06
C ILE A 234 6.82 8.62 23.46
N ALA A 235 7.85 8.22 24.21
CA ALA A 235 9.19 8.15 23.66
C ALA A 235 9.27 7.07 22.55
N PRO A 236 9.65 7.43 21.32
CA PRO A 236 9.76 6.45 20.25
C PRO A 236 10.90 5.47 20.55
N PRO A 237 10.81 4.19 20.10
CA PRO A 237 11.92 3.26 20.17
C PRO A 237 13.15 3.77 19.39
N GLU A 238 14.36 3.48 19.88
CA GLU A 238 15.64 3.90 19.27
C GLU A 238 15.84 3.38 17.84
N TYR A 239 15.14 2.32 17.47
CA TYR A 239 15.26 1.64 16.16
C TYR A 239 14.20 2.09 15.14
N MET A 240 13.58 3.22 15.35
CA MET A 240 12.55 3.76 14.44
C MET A 240 13.21 4.61 13.35
N ASP A 241 13.03 4.23 12.08
CA ASP A 241 13.63 4.91 10.94
C ASP A 241 12.77 6.09 10.42
N GLY A 242 11.50 6.15 10.80
CA GLY A 242 10.59 7.27 10.48
C GLY A 242 10.88 8.51 11.33
N HIS A 243 10.38 9.65 10.88
CA HIS A 243 10.50 10.95 11.55
C HIS A 243 9.13 11.55 11.81
N SER A 244 8.98 12.29 12.92
CA SER A 244 7.74 13.02 13.15
C SER A 244 7.46 14.02 12.03
N LEU A 245 6.21 14.05 11.56
CA LEU A 245 5.73 15.01 10.55
C LEU A 245 5.44 16.40 11.12
N THR A 246 5.55 16.60 12.41
CA THR A 246 5.25 17.90 13.06
C THR A 246 5.97 19.09 12.40
N PRO A 247 7.25 19.04 12.02
CA PRO A 247 7.92 20.13 11.30
C PRO A 247 7.31 20.43 9.93
N VAL A 248 6.92 19.37 9.20
CA VAL A 248 6.24 19.49 7.89
C VAL A 248 4.85 20.11 8.08
N ILE A 249 4.08 19.61 9.02
CA ILE A 249 2.71 20.10 9.31
C ILE A 249 2.77 21.59 9.65
N ARG A 250 3.67 21.99 10.54
CA ARG A 250 3.74 23.35 11.08
C ARG A 250 4.20 24.38 10.07
N ASN A 251 5.28 24.12 9.34
CA ASN A 251 5.98 25.14 8.57
C ASN A 251 6.50 24.63 7.20
N ASP A 252 6.06 23.48 6.72
CA ASP A 252 6.63 22.81 5.53
C ASP A 252 8.16 22.65 5.62
N THR A 253 8.67 22.37 6.83
CA THR A 253 10.11 22.16 7.06
C THR A 253 10.48 20.73 6.72
N PRO A 254 11.51 20.48 5.88
CA PRO A 254 11.88 19.12 5.49
C PRO A 254 12.38 18.30 6.68
N ILE A 255 12.02 17.04 6.71
CA ILE A 255 12.48 16.03 7.68
C ILE A 255 13.45 15.04 7.05
N ARG A 256 13.59 15.05 5.73
CA ARG A 256 14.55 14.26 4.95
C ARG A 256 14.84 14.92 3.61
N ASP A 257 16.02 14.63 3.06
CA ASP A 257 16.42 15.08 1.74
C ASP A 257 16.04 14.08 0.64
N TYR A 258 15.90 12.79 1.01
CA TYR A 258 15.61 11.71 0.07
C TYR A 258 14.63 10.71 0.68
N ALA A 259 13.90 9.98 -0.18
CA ALA A 259 13.08 8.85 0.20
C ALA A 259 13.43 7.62 -0.65
N LEU A 260 13.58 6.44 0.00
CA LEU A 260 13.71 5.15 -0.67
C LEU A 260 12.34 4.47 -0.76
N PHE A 261 12.08 3.83 -1.90
CA PHE A 261 10.86 3.05 -2.11
C PHE A 261 11.10 1.93 -3.14
N GLY A 262 10.13 1.07 -3.32
CA GLY A 262 10.21 -0.03 -4.28
C GLY A 262 9.33 -1.19 -3.88
N ILE A 263 9.54 -2.32 -4.56
CA ILE A 263 8.91 -3.60 -4.27
C ILE A 263 9.98 -4.68 -4.17
N PHE A 264 9.74 -5.70 -3.33
CA PHE A 264 10.65 -6.83 -3.16
C PHE A 264 11.04 -7.46 -4.51
N GLY A 265 12.34 -7.60 -4.74
CA GLY A 265 12.91 -8.11 -6.00
C GLY A 265 12.83 -7.16 -7.19
N GLY A 266 12.09 -6.05 -7.09
CA GLY A 266 11.98 -5.02 -8.12
C GLY A 266 13.14 -4.02 -8.13
N HIS A 267 12.90 -2.83 -8.69
CA HIS A 267 13.82 -1.71 -8.60
C HIS A 267 14.01 -1.28 -7.15
N ILE A 268 15.20 -0.83 -6.81
CA ILE A 268 15.39 0.06 -5.66
C ILE A 268 15.30 1.48 -6.19
N CYS A 269 14.38 2.25 -5.63
CA CYS A 269 14.07 3.60 -6.11
C CYS A 269 14.43 4.63 -5.05
N ILE A 270 14.87 5.81 -5.51
CA ILE A 270 15.14 6.97 -4.67
C ILE A 270 14.57 8.23 -5.31
N THR A 271 14.09 9.15 -4.49
CA THR A 271 13.66 10.48 -4.92
C THR A 271 14.17 11.55 -3.97
N ASP A 272 14.45 12.75 -4.51
CA ASP A 272 14.65 14.00 -3.77
C ASP A 272 13.44 14.94 -3.83
N GLY A 273 12.29 14.43 -4.35
CA GLY A 273 11.07 15.18 -4.58
C GLY A 273 10.96 15.80 -5.99
N ARG A 274 12.07 15.91 -6.72
CA ARG A 274 12.09 16.31 -8.13
C ARG A 274 12.50 15.18 -9.06
N TYR A 275 13.61 14.54 -8.75
CA TYR A 275 14.10 13.43 -9.54
C TYR A 275 13.68 12.11 -8.93
N VAL A 276 13.29 11.15 -9.79
CA VAL A 276 13.03 9.77 -9.42
C VAL A 276 14.02 8.88 -10.15
N TYR A 277 14.87 8.20 -9.41
CA TYR A 277 15.83 7.24 -9.94
C TYR A 277 15.47 5.82 -9.53
N MET A 278 15.19 4.98 -10.50
CA MET A 278 14.78 3.59 -10.35
C MET A 278 15.90 2.68 -10.83
N ARG A 279 16.65 2.09 -9.91
CA ARG A 279 17.76 1.22 -10.25
C ARG A 279 17.33 -0.23 -10.36
N SER A 280 17.49 -0.83 -11.54
CA SER A 280 17.20 -2.25 -11.79
C SER A 280 18.27 -3.18 -11.22
N CYS A 281 17.96 -4.49 -11.16
CA CYS A 281 19.00 -5.49 -10.96
C CYS A 281 20.03 -5.48 -12.12
N LYS A 282 21.25 -5.91 -11.81
CA LYS A 282 22.37 -5.91 -12.76
C LYS A 282 22.26 -6.97 -13.82
N ASP A 283 21.65 -8.11 -13.47
CA ASP A 283 21.58 -9.33 -14.29
C ASP A 283 20.13 -9.82 -14.43
N PRO A 284 19.78 -10.49 -15.54
CA PRO A 284 18.42 -11.01 -15.76
C PRO A 284 18.00 -12.07 -14.73
N GLU A 285 18.93 -12.75 -14.09
CA GLU A 285 18.66 -13.72 -13.02
C GLU A 285 18.17 -13.05 -11.74
N ASN A 286 18.33 -11.73 -11.61
CA ASN A 286 17.93 -10.92 -10.44
C ASN A 286 18.49 -11.45 -9.12
N GLN A 287 19.77 -11.86 -9.14
CA GLN A 287 20.44 -12.48 -8.01
C GLN A 287 21.65 -11.65 -7.54
N PRO A 288 22.09 -11.82 -6.26
CA PRO A 288 21.47 -12.63 -5.21
C PRO A 288 20.22 -11.96 -4.61
N LEU A 289 19.19 -12.74 -4.30
CA LEU A 289 17.96 -12.26 -3.69
C LEU A 289 17.54 -13.18 -2.53
N TYR A 290 17.24 -12.58 -1.38
CA TYR A 290 16.83 -13.30 -0.18
C TYR A 290 15.60 -12.64 0.44
N GLU A 291 14.71 -13.47 0.95
CA GLU A 291 13.63 -13.05 1.84
C GLU A 291 14.13 -13.12 3.30
N TYR A 292 13.76 -12.12 4.08
CA TYR A 292 14.04 -12.04 5.51
C TYR A 292 12.74 -12.07 6.28
N THR A 293 12.49 -13.13 7.04
CA THR A 293 11.21 -13.32 7.71
C THR A 293 11.36 -13.93 9.10
N ALA A 294 10.49 -13.51 10.02
CA ALA A 294 10.33 -14.16 11.32
C ALA A 294 9.34 -15.34 11.27
N MET A 295 8.65 -15.54 10.14
CA MET A 295 7.64 -16.57 9.96
C MET A 295 7.97 -17.40 8.71
N PRO A 296 8.25 -18.69 8.84
CA PRO A 296 8.57 -19.57 7.71
C PRO A 296 7.29 -19.98 6.93
N CYS A 297 6.56 -19.00 6.44
CA CYS A 297 5.36 -19.23 5.64
C CYS A 297 5.17 -18.14 4.57
N HIS A 298 4.59 -18.54 3.46
CA HIS A 298 3.98 -17.65 2.48
C HIS A 298 2.54 -17.29 2.92
N MET A 299 1.86 -16.44 2.17
CA MET A 299 0.48 -16.05 2.49
C MET A 299 -0.50 -17.23 2.57
N ASP A 300 -0.28 -18.26 1.78
CA ASP A 300 -1.23 -19.36 1.56
C ASP A 300 -0.67 -20.75 1.94
N ARG A 301 0.62 -20.86 2.27
CA ARG A 301 1.27 -22.13 2.60
C ARG A 301 2.49 -21.96 3.49
N PRO A 302 2.86 -22.95 4.31
CA PRO A 302 4.19 -23.00 4.94
C PRO A 302 5.32 -23.04 3.89
N PHE A 303 6.54 -22.68 4.29
CA PHE A 303 7.71 -22.93 3.47
C PHE A 303 7.84 -24.44 3.17
N SER A 304 8.27 -24.75 1.97
CA SER A 304 8.59 -26.12 1.56
C SER A 304 9.80 -26.66 2.33
N GLN A 305 10.00 -27.98 2.27
CA GLN A 305 11.21 -28.60 2.85
C GLN A 305 12.49 -28.07 2.18
N GLU A 306 12.43 -27.79 0.89
CA GLU A 306 13.55 -27.22 0.12
C GLU A 306 13.88 -25.81 0.61
N GLU A 307 12.89 -24.90 0.66
CA GLU A 307 13.05 -23.56 1.21
C GLU A 307 13.60 -23.58 2.63
N MET A 308 13.09 -24.46 3.50
CA MET A 308 13.59 -24.61 4.87
C MET A 308 14.99 -25.21 4.95
N SER A 309 15.39 -26.05 4.00
CA SER A 309 16.75 -26.62 3.98
C SER A 309 17.81 -25.61 3.54
N GLU A 310 17.43 -24.60 2.80
CA GLU A 310 18.28 -23.49 2.35
C GLU A 310 18.23 -22.27 3.29
N ALA A 311 17.28 -22.28 4.23
CA ALA A 311 17.11 -21.17 5.17
C ALA A 311 18.25 -21.12 6.20
N GLU A 312 18.75 -19.92 6.44
CA GLU A 312 19.75 -19.63 7.47
C GLU A 312 19.12 -18.75 8.56
N LEU A 313 19.45 -19.01 9.82
CA LEU A 313 19.06 -18.12 10.91
C LEU A 313 20.07 -16.97 10.99
N CYS A 314 19.57 -15.74 10.84
CA CYS A 314 20.38 -14.53 10.97
C CYS A 314 20.90 -14.34 12.39
N ASP A 315 22.02 -13.59 12.54
CA ASP A 315 22.44 -13.10 13.85
C ASP A 315 21.31 -12.29 14.50
N LYS A 316 21.14 -12.45 15.80
CA LYS A 316 20.09 -11.79 16.59
C LYS A 316 20.12 -10.26 16.56
N ASN A 317 21.22 -9.68 16.09
CA ASN A 317 21.40 -8.24 15.93
C ASN A 317 21.55 -7.82 14.46
N ALA A 318 21.22 -8.70 13.50
CA ALA A 318 21.34 -8.40 12.08
C ALA A 318 20.53 -7.16 11.65
N PHE A 319 19.39 -6.95 12.30
CA PHE A 319 18.50 -5.83 11.99
C PHE A 319 18.06 -5.10 13.27
N ASN A 320 18.13 -3.76 13.27
CA ASN A 320 17.74 -2.96 14.42
C ASN A 320 16.26 -3.13 14.79
N PHE A 321 15.37 -3.20 13.78
CA PHE A 321 13.92 -3.34 13.96
C PHE A 321 13.50 -4.73 14.46
N MET A 322 14.39 -5.73 14.41
CA MET A 322 14.11 -7.11 14.81
C MET A 322 15.10 -7.62 15.87
N LYS A 323 15.64 -6.72 16.72
CA LYS A 323 16.57 -7.10 17.79
C LYS A 323 16.00 -8.21 18.66
N GLN A 324 16.83 -9.23 18.92
CA GLN A 324 16.53 -10.40 19.74
C GLN A 324 15.43 -11.33 19.18
N SER A 325 14.93 -11.07 17.99
CA SER A 325 14.00 -11.96 17.30
C SER A 325 14.75 -12.86 16.32
N GLY A 326 14.28 -14.10 16.15
CA GLY A 326 14.79 -14.98 15.11
C GLY A 326 14.29 -14.48 13.74
N VAL A 327 15.20 -14.23 12.82
CA VAL A 327 14.92 -13.90 11.43
C VAL A 327 15.59 -14.93 10.55
N PHE A 328 14.81 -15.59 9.71
CA PHE A 328 15.36 -16.49 8.68
C PHE A 328 15.75 -15.67 7.45
N LYS A 329 16.87 -16.02 6.86
CA LYS A 329 17.30 -15.58 5.53
C LYS A 329 17.09 -16.75 4.58
N VAL A 330 16.24 -16.58 3.59
CA VAL A 330 15.81 -17.64 2.67
C VAL A 330 16.10 -17.20 1.24
N PRO A 331 16.82 -17.98 0.42
CA PRO A 331 17.05 -17.62 -0.97
C PRO A 331 15.74 -17.63 -1.77
N VAL A 332 15.60 -16.66 -2.68
CA VAL A 332 14.43 -16.53 -3.57
C VAL A 332 14.89 -16.64 -5.01
N HIS A 333 14.36 -17.62 -5.73
CA HIS A 333 14.75 -17.93 -7.11
C HIS A 333 13.83 -17.30 -8.16
N HIS A 334 12.64 -16.84 -7.77
CA HIS A 334 11.67 -16.21 -8.66
C HIS A 334 11.07 -14.96 -8.01
N SER A 335 11.19 -13.83 -8.68
CA SER A 335 10.65 -12.55 -8.19
C SER A 335 10.27 -11.63 -9.36
N THR A 336 9.84 -10.42 -9.00
CA THR A 336 9.57 -9.34 -9.96
C THR A 336 10.80 -9.07 -10.82
N ASP A 337 10.64 -9.11 -12.14
CA ASP A 337 11.73 -8.87 -13.09
C ASP A 337 11.88 -7.36 -13.33
N SER A 338 12.86 -6.73 -12.66
CA SER A 338 13.21 -5.33 -12.90
C SER A 338 14.19 -5.14 -14.07
N TYR A 339 14.91 -6.21 -14.47
CA TYR A 339 15.91 -6.14 -15.54
C TYR A 339 15.33 -5.69 -16.87
N ARG A 340 14.15 -6.20 -17.24
CA ARG A 340 13.44 -5.85 -18.47
C ARG A 340 13.04 -4.39 -18.61
N PHE A 341 13.02 -3.64 -17.49
CA PHE A 341 12.67 -2.23 -17.46
C PHE A 341 13.88 -1.32 -17.44
N TYR A 342 15.07 -1.89 -17.26
CA TYR A 342 16.33 -1.15 -17.11
C TYR A 342 16.33 -0.16 -15.93
N THR A 343 17.44 0.51 -15.73
CA THR A 343 17.56 1.65 -14.82
C THR A 343 16.98 2.88 -15.49
N MET A 344 16.18 3.67 -14.76
CA MET A 344 15.49 4.85 -15.29
C MET A 344 15.67 6.05 -14.36
N LEU A 345 15.78 7.23 -14.96
CA LEU A 345 15.75 8.51 -14.26
C LEU A 345 14.65 9.40 -14.85
N PHE A 346 13.83 10.01 -14.00
CA PHE A 346 12.78 10.95 -14.40
C PHE A 346 12.96 12.29 -13.68
N ASP A 347 12.65 13.40 -14.36
CA ASP A 347 12.51 14.73 -13.77
C ASP A 347 11.01 15.08 -13.68
N LEU A 348 10.42 14.95 -12.49
CA LEU A 348 8.99 15.19 -12.27
C LEU A 348 8.55 16.64 -12.53
N LEU A 349 9.49 17.60 -12.55
CA LEU A 349 9.17 18.98 -12.89
C LEU A 349 8.82 19.13 -14.38
N THR A 350 9.48 18.38 -15.25
CA THR A 350 9.31 18.45 -16.71
C THR A 350 8.47 17.29 -17.26
N ASP A 351 8.45 16.15 -16.55
CA ASP A 351 7.72 14.95 -16.93
C ASP A 351 7.02 14.34 -15.68
N PRO A 352 5.99 15.00 -15.13
CA PRO A 352 5.29 14.51 -13.95
C PRO A 352 4.58 13.16 -14.18
N GLU A 353 4.32 12.80 -15.42
CA GLU A 353 3.71 11.52 -15.78
C GLU A 353 4.73 10.41 -16.02
N GLN A 354 6.04 10.68 -15.87
CA GLN A 354 7.12 9.69 -16.06
C GLN A 354 7.01 8.88 -17.36
N LYS A 355 6.81 9.58 -18.47
CA LYS A 355 6.70 8.98 -19.82
C LYS A 355 8.04 8.90 -20.54
N CYS A 356 8.97 9.79 -20.20
CA CYS A 356 10.22 10.02 -20.94
C CYS A 356 11.41 9.98 -19.98
N PRO A 357 11.99 8.78 -19.72
CA PRO A 357 13.20 8.73 -18.90
C PRO A 357 14.33 9.54 -19.54
N ILE A 358 15.10 10.24 -18.72
CA ILE A 358 16.25 11.04 -19.13
C ILE A 358 17.57 10.34 -18.77
N HIS A 359 18.66 10.79 -19.36
CA HIS A 359 20.02 10.39 -19.01
C HIS A 359 20.83 11.62 -18.61
N ASP A 360 21.27 11.66 -17.37
CA ASP A 360 22.21 12.67 -16.86
C ASP A 360 23.13 12.02 -15.83
N SER A 361 24.37 11.76 -16.23
CA SER A 361 25.33 11.02 -15.39
C SER A 361 25.60 11.72 -14.06
N ASN A 362 25.57 13.06 -13.99
CA ASN A 362 25.82 13.77 -12.74
C ASN A 362 24.66 13.57 -11.75
N ILE A 363 23.42 13.62 -12.24
CA ILE A 363 22.23 13.41 -11.43
C ILE A 363 22.16 11.93 -11.00
N GLU A 364 22.39 11.01 -11.94
CA GLU A 364 22.39 9.57 -11.66
C GLU A 364 23.46 9.21 -10.61
N ASP A 365 24.69 9.71 -10.75
CA ASP A 365 25.77 9.49 -9.78
C ASP A 365 25.43 10.07 -8.40
N HIS A 366 24.85 11.27 -8.35
CA HIS A 366 24.44 11.91 -7.12
C HIS A 366 23.37 11.08 -6.38
N LEU A 367 22.29 10.71 -7.08
CA LEU A 367 21.21 9.89 -6.51
C LEU A 367 21.68 8.47 -6.14
N CYS A 368 22.60 7.91 -6.92
CA CYS A 368 23.22 6.62 -6.62
C CYS A 368 24.02 6.66 -5.31
N GLN A 369 24.80 7.74 -5.07
CA GLN A 369 25.52 7.92 -3.81
C GLN A 369 24.56 8.11 -2.62
N ALA A 370 23.51 8.91 -2.80
CA ALA A 370 22.46 9.07 -1.80
C ALA A 370 21.77 7.73 -1.49
N MET A 371 21.40 6.95 -2.52
CA MET A 371 20.82 5.59 -2.38
C MET A 371 21.74 4.68 -1.58
N LYS A 372 23.02 4.61 -1.94
CA LYS A 372 24.01 3.80 -1.20
C LYS A 372 24.06 4.19 0.27
N LYS A 373 24.12 5.49 0.55
CA LYS A 373 24.16 5.99 1.93
C LYS A 373 22.90 5.57 2.69
N MET A 374 21.70 5.81 2.13
CA MET A 374 20.45 5.46 2.77
C MET A 374 20.31 3.94 2.98
N MET A 375 20.71 3.12 2.01
CA MET A 375 20.72 1.67 2.15
C MET A 375 21.60 1.22 3.31
N LYS A 376 22.80 1.82 3.46
CA LYS A 376 23.70 1.53 4.60
C LYS A 376 23.10 1.98 5.93
N ASP A 377 22.59 3.20 5.98
CA ASP A 377 21.98 3.76 7.20
C ASP A 377 20.79 2.90 7.67
N ASN A 378 20.02 2.32 6.74
CA ASN A 378 18.90 1.42 7.00
C ASN A 378 19.29 -0.07 7.04
N GLN A 379 20.58 -0.38 7.17
CA GLN A 379 21.09 -1.76 7.33
C GLN A 379 20.67 -2.72 6.20
N ALA A 380 20.57 -2.21 4.96
CA ALA A 380 20.29 -3.07 3.82
C ALA A 380 21.33 -4.18 3.71
N PRO A 381 20.93 -5.45 3.51
CA PRO A 381 21.85 -6.56 3.36
C PRO A 381 22.81 -6.36 2.19
N LYS A 382 24.05 -6.85 2.33
CA LYS A 382 25.14 -6.67 1.32
C LYS A 382 24.73 -7.15 -0.07
N GLU A 383 24.01 -8.25 -0.14
CA GLU A 383 23.53 -8.83 -1.38
C GLU A 383 22.56 -7.91 -2.14
N GLN A 384 21.90 -6.97 -1.46
CA GLN A 384 21.07 -6.00 -2.17
C GLN A 384 21.93 -5.00 -2.98
N PHE A 385 23.08 -4.61 -2.48
CA PHE A 385 24.03 -3.79 -3.25
C PHE A 385 24.57 -4.59 -4.44
N GLU A 386 24.95 -5.85 -4.21
CA GLU A 386 25.42 -6.72 -5.28
C GLU A 386 24.36 -6.92 -6.37
N ARG A 387 23.11 -7.20 -5.99
CA ARG A 387 21.98 -7.44 -6.91
C ARG A 387 21.76 -6.28 -7.88
N ILE A 388 21.89 -5.04 -7.42
CA ILE A 388 21.68 -3.85 -8.25
C ILE A 388 22.99 -3.27 -8.81
N GLY A 389 24.11 -4.02 -8.71
CA GLY A 389 25.40 -3.60 -9.24
C GLY A 389 26.01 -2.39 -8.56
N LEU A 390 25.78 -2.21 -7.28
CA LEU A 390 26.48 -1.25 -6.43
C LEU A 390 27.56 -1.98 -5.60
N THR A 391 28.70 -1.35 -5.46
CA THR A 391 29.69 -1.79 -4.45
C THR A 391 29.40 -1.09 -3.14
N GLU A 392 29.55 -1.77 -2.02
CA GLU A 392 29.37 -1.16 -0.68
C GLU A 392 30.24 0.10 -0.48
#